data_62a868b7805ea2891e26fb8e5e532dfe
#
_entry.id   62a868b7805ea2891e26fb8e5e532dfe
#
_cell.length_a   1.000
_cell.length_b   1.000
_cell.length_c   1.000
_cell.angle_alpha   90.00
_cell.angle_beta   90.00
_cell.angle_gamma   90.00
#
_symmetry.space_group_name_H-M   'P 1'
#
loop_
_entity.id
_entity.type
_entity.pdbx_description
1 polymer ?
#
loop_
_entity_poly.entity_id
_entity_poly.type
_entity_poly.pdbx_seq_one_letter_code
_entity_poly.pdbx_strand_id
1 'polypeptide(L)' 'MKPFDKVLVRNAEYGLWIPALFGMEKDGQYITSAGWQKYCIPYEGNENLLGTKKTRLNTNDTN' A
#
# COMPACT_ATOMS: atom_id res chain seq x y z
N MET A 1 -2.97 9.49 -5.90
CA MET A 1 -4.12 8.80 -5.27
C MET A 1 -5.11 9.84 -4.76
N LYS A 2 -6.36 9.53 -4.82
CA LYS A 2 -7.41 10.43 -4.38
C LYS A 2 -8.12 9.83 -3.18
N PRO A 3 -8.81 10.64 -2.36
CA PRO A 3 -9.59 10.10 -1.25
C PRO A 3 -10.54 9.02 -1.74
N PHE A 4 -10.63 7.97 -0.95
CA PHE A 4 -11.46 6.79 -1.19
C PHE A 4 -10.94 5.85 -2.28
N ASP A 5 -9.79 6.16 -2.88
CA ASP A 5 -9.17 5.21 -3.79
C ASP A 5 -8.78 3.96 -3.00
N LYS A 6 -8.94 2.80 -3.64
CA LYS A 6 -8.53 1.56 -3.02
C LYS A 6 -7.03 1.43 -3.09
N VAL A 7 -6.41 1.11 -1.96
CA VAL A 7 -4.96 1.04 -1.85
C VAL A 7 -4.56 -0.20 -1.07
N LEU A 8 -3.28 -0.52 -1.14
CA LEU A 8 -2.65 -1.50 -0.28
C LEU A 8 -1.72 -0.76 0.66
N VAL A 9 -1.75 -1.12 1.93
CA VAL A 9 -0.95 -0.42 2.94
C VAL A 9 -0.25 -1.41 3.84
N ARG A 10 0.83 -0.94 4.44
CA ARG A 10 1.52 -1.68 5.50
C ARG A 10 2.37 -0.69 6.28
N ASN A 11 2.67 -1.03 7.53
CA ASN A 11 3.44 -0.15 8.40
C ASN A 11 4.89 -0.56 8.54
N ALA A 12 5.24 -1.74 8.10
CA ALA A 12 6.61 -2.24 8.17
C ALA A 12 7.03 -2.67 6.78
N GLU A 13 8.32 -2.51 6.51
CA GLU A 13 8.84 -2.84 5.18
C GLU A 13 8.57 -4.28 4.80
N TYR A 14 8.52 -5.17 5.78
CA TYR A 14 8.28 -6.58 5.53
C TYR A 14 6.91 -7.02 6.02
N GLY A 15 6.00 -6.06 6.24
CA GLY A 15 4.65 -6.40 6.65
C GLY A 15 3.81 -6.89 5.48
N LEU A 16 2.70 -7.52 5.82
CA LEU A 16 1.75 -7.95 4.81
C LEU A 16 1.02 -6.74 4.25
N TRP A 17 0.82 -6.72 2.94
CA TRP A 17 -0.02 -5.70 2.32
C TRP A 17 -1.48 -5.99 2.65
N ILE A 18 -2.18 -5.01 3.15
CA ILE A 18 -3.60 -5.12 3.45
C ILE A 18 -4.37 -4.08 2.67
N PRO A 19 -5.62 -4.35 2.34
CA PRO A 19 -6.42 -3.39 1.59
C PRO A 19 -6.96 -2.29 2.49
N ALA A 20 -7.07 -1.09 1.94
CA ALA A 20 -7.62 0.04 2.67
C ALA A 20 -8.12 1.05 1.66
N LEU A 21 -8.78 2.09 2.17
CA LEU A 21 -9.17 3.23 1.36
C LEU A 21 -8.27 4.39 1.71
N PHE A 22 -7.79 5.08 0.69
CA PHE A 22 -6.88 6.20 0.89
C PHE A 22 -7.64 7.40 1.44
N GLY A 23 -7.03 8.09 2.39
CA GLY A 23 -7.55 9.34 2.90
C GLY A 23 -6.71 10.51 2.43
N MET A 24 -5.52 10.63 2.97
CA MET A 24 -4.63 11.72 2.60
C MET A 24 -3.20 11.37 3.00
N GLU A 25 -2.27 12.10 2.46
CA GLU A 25 -0.87 12.02 2.85
C GLU A 25 -0.55 13.23 3.72
N LYS A 26 0.16 13.00 4.83
CA LYS A 26 0.54 14.07 5.72
C LYS A 26 1.85 13.72 6.39
N ASP A 27 2.82 14.62 6.30
CA ASP A 27 4.12 14.48 6.98
C ASP A 27 4.80 13.15 6.65
N GLY A 28 4.71 12.74 5.39
CA GLY A 28 5.37 11.52 4.94
C GLY A 28 4.67 10.24 5.32
N GLN A 29 3.47 10.34 5.87
CA GLN A 29 2.68 9.17 6.21
C GLN A 29 1.32 9.25 5.52
N TYR A 30 0.64 8.11 5.48
CA TYR A 30 -0.62 8.00 4.77
C TYR A 30 -1.74 7.71 5.77
N ILE A 31 -2.77 8.56 5.74
CA ILE A 31 -3.96 8.34 6.55
C ILE A 31 -4.94 7.56 5.71
N THR A 32 -5.35 6.40 6.19
CA THR A 32 -6.22 5.51 5.44
C THR A 32 -7.30 4.94 6.35
N SER A 33 -8.22 4.18 5.77
CA SER A 33 -9.25 3.51 6.56
C SER A 33 -8.66 2.50 7.53
N ALA A 34 -7.40 2.11 7.34
CA ALA A 34 -6.69 1.22 8.26
C ALA A 34 -5.79 2.02 9.21
N GLY A 35 -5.99 3.34 9.32
CA GLY A 35 -5.20 4.18 10.20
C GLY A 35 -3.98 4.74 9.50
N TRP A 36 -3.02 5.21 10.31
CA TRP A 36 -1.77 5.73 9.80
C TRP A 36 -0.89 4.61 9.29
N GLN A 37 -0.35 4.78 8.07
CA GLN A 37 0.48 3.77 7.45
C GLN A 37 1.73 4.41 6.86
N LYS A 38 2.84 3.71 6.94
CA LYS A 38 4.09 4.19 6.36
C LYS A 38 4.15 3.94 4.86
N TYR A 39 3.53 2.89 4.39
CA TYR A 39 3.60 2.49 2.98
C TYR A 39 2.21 2.37 2.41
N CYS A 40 2.02 2.95 1.25
CA CYS A 40 0.71 2.97 0.60
C CYS A 40 0.94 2.97 -0.91
N ILE A 41 0.35 2.00 -1.59
CA ILE A 41 0.45 1.92 -3.05
C ILE A 41 -0.95 1.71 -3.61
N PRO A 42 -1.16 2.09 -4.88
CA PRO A 42 -2.47 1.85 -5.48
C PRO A 42 -2.79 0.37 -5.50
N TYR A 43 -4.06 0.06 -5.29
CA TYR A 43 -4.51 -1.33 -5.39
C TYR A 43 -4.45 -1.79 -6.84
N GLU A 44 -4.89 -0.92 -7.75
CA GLU A 44 -4.93 -1.26 -9.16
C GLU A 44 -3.51 -1.45 -9.69
N GLY A 45 -3.26 -2.57 -10.31
CA GLY A 45 -1.95 -2.92 -10.81
C GLY A 45 -1.09 -3.65 -9.79
N ASN A 46 -1.53 -3.71 -8.54
CA ASN A 46 -0.77 -4.35 -7.47
C ASN A 46 -1.58 -5.42 -6.75
N GLU A 47 -2.66 -5.87 -7.36
CA GLU A 47 -3.61 -6.78 -6.70
C GLU A 47 -2.93 -8.05 -6.21
N ASN A 48 -1.92 -8.53 -6.95
CA ASN A 48 -1.27 -9.77 -6.58
C ASN A 48 -0.34 -9.62 -5.38
N LEU A 49 -0.13 -8.41 -4.89
CA LEU A 49 0.64 -8.21 -3.67
C LEU A 49 -0.21 -8.36 -2.42
N LEU A 50 -1.52 -8.31 -2.56
CA LEU A 50 -2.43 -8.41 -1.42
C LEU A 50 -2.13 -9.67 -0.62
N GLY A 51 -1.94 -9.50 0.70
CA GLY A 51 -1.66 -10.62 1.57
C GLY A 51 -0.25 -11.17 1.47
N THR A 52 0.65 -10.47 0.78
CA THR A 52 2.03 -10.90 0.67
C THR A 52 2.94 -9.88 1.33
N LYS A 53 4.19 -10.28 1.53
CA LYS A 53 5.23 -9.39 2.07
C LYS A 53 6.13 -8.84 0.99
N LYS A 54 5.80 -9.06 -0.28
CA LYS A 54 6.67 -8.64 -1.38
C LYS A 54 6.69 -7.14 -1.48
N THR A 55 7.82 -6.63 -1.93
CA THR A 55 7.89 -5.22 -2.23
C THR A 55 7.10 -4.96 -3.48
N ARG A 56 6.76 -3.69 -3.68
CA ARG A 56 6.08 -3.29 -4.89
C ARG A 56 6.88 -3.75 -6.09
N LEU A 57 6.18 -4.33 -7.00
CA LEU A 57 6.78 -4.88 -8.16
C LEU A 57 7.55 -3.89 -8.95
N ASN A 58 8.63 -4.27 -9.36
CA ASN A 58 9.32 -3.57 -10.26
C ASN A 58 10.11 -4.50 -10.98
N THR A 59 10.15 -4.77 -11.29
CA THR A 59 10.62 -5.55 -11.72
C THR A 59 11.33 -6.51 -11.87
N ASN A 60 11.67 -6.54 -11.85
CA ASN A 60 12.24 -7.45 -12.00
C ASN A 60 12.55 -8.35 -11.54
N ASP A 61 12.39 -8.38 -11.28
CA ASP A 61 12.70 -9.28 -10.80
C ASP A 61 12.75 -10.28 -10.91
N THR A 62 12.73 -10.17 -11.22
CA THR A 62 12.76 -11.05 -11.47
C THR A 62 12.89 -11.91 -11.32
N ASN A 63 12.76 -11.79 -11.36
CA ASN A 63 12.80 -12.54 -11.27
C ASN A 63 12.88 -12.98 -11.27
#